data_a24c9902ca024f545bbc41beb71f8d2c
#
_entry.id   a24c9902ca024f545bbc41beb71f8d2c
#
_cell.length_a   1.000
_cell.length_b   1.000
_cell.length_c   1.000
_cell.angle_alpha   90.00
_cell.angle_beta   90.00
_cell.angle_gamma   90.00
#
_symmetry.space_group_name_H-M   'P 1'
#
loop_
_entity.id
_entity.type
_entity.pdbx_description
1 polymer ?
#
loop_
_entity_poly.entity_id
_entity_poly.type
_entity_poly.pdbx_seq_one_letter_code
_entity_poly.pdbx_strand_id
1 'polypeptide(L)'
;MKIGQVSRKYGLSKDNIYYYINYGLLVPPKLNSQYVFDDETIRDLEEILALKSMDYSLSEIHRIISLHRISSIESPGDKRELMDMYSDKRAECAVKVKHYEAVIKDLDERIMELATNEPAVQRHTGLPLSMLNLLCCPECGRPLEISDVNMDMEYIYDGRLTCSCGYHAVVDDGIVITPNGYNGEVDKPDLTRELYKDLPPSLISLFQRSYNYMKEELEEMDLSGKVVMETYINAWFFLHNHQQCFSPKGFYIVVDKYPETLHMYKDLIERENYELPILYLADSSTEYPLKEGCVDLNLDFFAVNEHNFYHDTFLLSCLRPYFRPDGRILGTYFYFENGRESMKELLGTYPQCSASNFSLTYFRKETAAAGFSLDKNRVCGYTTDSGNNLGFSFHHKGEKMYLMSYDGHLESGR
;
A
#
# COMPACT_ATOMS: atom_id res chain seq x y z
N MET A 1 -45.64 -27.29 17.64
CA MET A 1 -44.18 -27.62 17.45
C MET A 1 -43.39 -27.19 18.67
N LYS A 2 -42.23 -27.81 18.98
CA LYS A 2 -41.29 -27.32 20.00
C LYS A 2 -40.29 -26.32 19.38
N ILE A 3 -39.71 -25.44 20.19
CA ILE A 3 -38.83 -24.37 19.72
C ILE A 3 -37.67 -24.86 18.81
N GLY A 4 -37.08 -26.02 19.12
CA GLY A 4 -36.02 -26.59 18.29
C GLY A 4 -36.51 -27.13 16.92
N GLN A 5 -37.79 -27.44 16.78
CA GLN A 5 -38.37 -27.81 15.50
C GLN A 5 -38.68 -26.57 14.68
N VAL A 6 -39.15 -25.49 15.34
CA VAL A 6 -39.40 -24.19 14.69
C VAL A 6 -38.06 -23.59 14.21
N SER A 7 -37.04 -23.60 15.08
CA SER A 7 -35.71 -23.17 14.73
C SER A 7 -35.17 -23.83 13.44
N ARG A 8 -35.30 -25.17 13.34
CA ARG A 8 -34.83 -25.91 12.16
C ARG A 8 -35.69 -25.66 10.93
N LYS A 9 -37.04 -25.59 11.09
CA LYS A 9 -37.97 -25.43 9.95
C LYS A 9 -37.82 -24.05 9.29
N TYR A 10 -37.62 -23.00 10.08
CA TYR A 10 -37.60 -21.60 9.60
C TYR A 10 -36.17 -20.97 9.52
N GLY A 11 -35.14 -21.76 9.81
CA GLY A 11 -33.73 -21.25 9.76
C GLY A 11 -33.40 -20.19 10.78
N LEU A 12 -34.14 -20.15 11.91
CA LEU A 12 -33.97 -19.14 12.95
C LEU A 12 -33.15 -19.69 14.11
N SER A 13 -32.30 -18.84 14.74
CA SER A 13 -31.69 -19.19 16.00
C SER A 13 -32.76 -19.26 17.11
N LYS A 14 -32.54 -20.09 18.13
CA LYS A 14 -33.42 -20.14 19.29
C LYS A 14 -33.50 -18.78 19.99
N ASP A 15 -32.39 -18.03 20.01
CA ASP A 15 -32.31 -16.70 20.63
C ASP A 15 -33.19 -15.69 19.90
N ASN A 16 -33.25 -15.73 18.56
CA ASN A 16 -34.17 -14.91 17.77
C ASN A 16 -35.64 -15.25 18.10
N ILE A 17 -35.97 -16.52 18.27
CA ILE A 17 -37.32 -16.92 18.62
C ILE A 17 -37.68 -16.46 20.04
N TYR A 18 -36.77 -16.61 21.00
CA TYR A 18 -36.95 -16.06 22.36
C TYR A 18 -37.08 -14.55 22.35
N TYR A 19 -36.31 -13.87 21.51
CA TYR A 19 -36.42 -12.42 21.33
C TYR A 19 -37.82 -12.00 20.86
N TYR A 20 -38.40 -12.71 19.87
CA TYR A 20 -39.75 -12.43 19.38
C TYR A 20 -40.83 -12.70 20.46
N ILE A 21 -40.60 -13.71 21.29
CA ILE A 21 -41.51 -13.99 22.44
C ILE A 21 -41.39 -12.87 23.46
N ASN A 22 -40.21 -12.50 23.87
CA ASN A 22 -39.97 -11.46 24.86
C ASN A 22 -40.42 -10.06 24.38
N TYR A 23 -40.34 -9.81 23.09
CA TYR A 23 -40.84 -8.57 22.46
C TYR A 23 -42.35 -8.56 22.26
N GLY A 24 -43.06 -9.67 22.55
CA GLY A 24 -44.48 -9.78 22.39
C GLY A 24 -44.98 -10.04 20.97
N LEU A 25 -44.08 -10.28 20.05
CA LEU A 25 -44.40 -10.65 18.64
C LEU A 25 -44.98 -12.07 18.53
N LEU A 26 -44.50 -12.99 19.35
CA LEU A 26 -45.02 -14.36 19.44
C LEU A 26 -45.56 -14.62 20.86
N VAL A 27 -46.71 -15.28 20.95
CA VAL A 27 -47.34 -15.60 22.25
C VAL A 27 -47.65 -17.13 22.29
N PRO A 28 -46.61 -17.98 22.21
CA PRO A 28 -46.83 -19.43 22.27
C PRO A 28 -47.31 -19.88 23.65
N PRO A 29 -48.31 -20.78 23.73
CA PRO A 29 -48.74 -21.40 24.99
C PRO A 29 -47.60 -22.22 25.62
N LYS A 30 -47.61 -22.35 26.96
CA LYS A 30 -46.67 -23.19 27.68
C LYS A 30 -47.34 -24.48 28.12
N LEU A 31 -46.69 -25.59 27.83
CA LEU A 31 -47.07 -26.91 28.34
C LEU A 31 -45.85 -27.48 29.12
N ASN A 32 -46.05 -27.83 30.38
CA ASN A 32 -44.95 -28.34 31.26
C ASN A 32 -43.70 -27.43 31.22
N SER A 33 -43.88 -26.11 31.39
CA SER A 33 -42.84 -25.08 31.33
C SER A 33 -42.09 -24.93 29.99
N GLN A 34 -42.51 -25.61 28.94
CA GLN A 34 -41.94 -25.47 27.59
C GLN A 34 -42.91 -24.75 26.65
N TYR A 35 -42.36 -23.89 25.79
CA TYR A 35 -43.13 -23.24 24.75
C TYR A 35 -43.55 -24.27 23.69
N VAL A 36 -44.85 -24.25 23.30
CA VAL A 36 -45.46 -25.05 22.25
C VAL A 36 -45.98 -24.10 21.19
N PHE A 37 -45.51 -24.22 20.00
CA PHE A 37 -45.96 -23.43 18.86
C PHE A 37 -47.12 -24.19 18.17
N ASP A 38 -48.31 -23.68 18.38
CA ASP A 38 -49.54 -24.11 17.72
C ASP A 38 -49.65 -23.46 16.33
N ASP A 39 -50.72 -23.74 15.61
CA ASP A 39 -50.94 -23.27 14.24
C ASP A 39 -51.12 -21.73 14.19
N GLU A 40 -51.65 -21.12 15.26
CA GLU A 40 -51.80 -19.70 15.37
C GLU A 40 -50.45 -19.00 15.55
N THR A 41 -49.65 -19.48 16.49
CA THR A 41 -48.29 -19.00 16.70
C THR A 41 -47.41 -19.18 15.48
N ILE A 42 -47.61 -20.26 14.72
CA ILE A 42 -46.87 -20.49 13.47
C ILE A 42 -47.29 -19.49 12.39
N ARG A 43 -48.59 -19.18 12.26
CA ARG A 43 -49.06 -18.13 11.33
C ARG A 43 -48.47 -16.77 11.68
N ASP A 44 -48.47 -16.41 12.97
CA ASP A 44 -47.82 -15.18 13.43
C ASP A 44 -46.33 -15.14 13.06
N LEU A 45 -45.62 -16.25 13.26
CA LEU A 45 -44.21 -16.33 12.87
C LEU A 45 -44.01 -16.16 11.36
N GLU A 46 -44.82 -16.79 10.55
CA GLU A 46 -44.77 -16.69 9.07
C GLU A 46 -45.06 -15.23 8.63
N GLU A 47 -46.02 -14.56 9.26
CA GLU A 47 -46.31 -13.16 9.01
C GLU A 47 -45.15 -12.23 9.44
N ILE A 48 -44.54 -12.46 10.60
CA ILE A 48 -43.37 -11.74 11.05
C ILE A 48 -42.23 -11.86 10.03
N LEU A 49 -42.00 -13.07 9.52
CA LEU A 49 -40.94 -13.31 8.53
C LEU A 49 -41.24 -12.64 7.18
N ALA A 50 -42.52 -12.68 6.75
CA ALA A 50 -42.95 -11.97 5.55
C ALA A 50 -42.75 -10.45 5.66
N LEU A 51 -43.17 -9.85 6.77
CA LEU A 51 -42.99 -8.43 7.01
C LEU A 51 -41.50 -8.05 7.11
N LYS A 52 -40.68 -8.90 7.74
CA LYS A 52 -39.21 -8.70 7.74
C LYS A 52 -38.61 -8.71 6.34
N SER A 53 -39.06 -9.58 5.46
CA SER A 53 -38.61 -9.61 4.07
C SER A 53 -39.02 -8.37 3.27
N MET A 54 -40.00 -7.61 3.75
CA MET A 54 -40.43 -6.32 3.21
C MET A 54 -39.77 -5.12 3.89
N ASP A 55 -38.66 -5.32 4.61
CA ASP A 55 -37.88 -4.27 5.29
C ASP A 55 -38.62 -3.56 6.46
N TYR A 56 -39.63 -4.20 7.05
CA TYR A 56 -40.26 -3.67 8.26
C TYR A 56 -39.36 -3.84 9.49
N SER A 57 -39.24 -2.78 10.29
CA SER A 57 -38.62 -2.85 11.62
C SER A 57 -39.50 -3.67 12.58
N LEU A 58 -38.88 -4.17 13.65
CA LEU A 58 -39.64 -4.96 14.64
C LEU A 58 -40.75 -4.17 15.34
N SER A 59 -40.58 -2.87 15.50
CA SER A 59 -41.63 -1.97 16.05
C SER A 59 -42.83 -1.84 15.08
N GLU A 60 -42.56 -1.68 13.81
CA GLU A 60 -43.65 -1.65 12.78
C GLU A 60 -44.34 -3.00 12.70
N ILE A 61 -43.61 -4.13 12.70
CA ILE A 61 -44.16 -5.48 12.73
C ILE A 61 -45.04 -5.67 13.96
N HIS A 62 -44.58 -5.22 15.14
CA HIS A 62 -45.36 -5.30 16.36
C HIS A 62 -46.70 -4.55 16.24
N ARG A 63 -46.70 -3.36 15.61
CA ARG A 63 -47.92 -2.57 15.39
C ARG A 63 -48.87 -3.30 14.45
N ILE A 64 -48.37 -3.88 13.33
CA ILE A 64 -49.20 -4.65 12.38
C ILE A 64 -49.79 -5.90 13.04
N ILE A 65 -49.00 -6.69 13.74
CA ILE A 65 -49.44 -7.90 14.45
C ILE A 65 -50.46 -7.53 15.56
N SER A 66 -50.25 -6.41 16.26
CA SER A 66 -51.18 -5.94 17.28
C SER A 66 -52.55 -5.58 16.69
N LEU A 67 -52.60 -4.91 15.53
CA LEU A 67 -53.84 -4.64 14.83
C LEU A 67 -54.56 -5.95 14.46
N HIS A 68 -53.84 -6.96 13.97
CA HIS A 68 -54.42 -8.27 13.63
C HIS A 68 -55.00 -9.01 14.86
N ARG A 69 -54.44 -8.82 16.06
CA ARG A 69 -54.85 -9.52 17.30
C ARG A 69 -55.96 -8.81 18.07
N ILE A 70 -56.00 -7.49 18.05
CA ILE A 70 -56.87 -6.69 18.95
C ILE A 70 -58.09 -6.19 18.20
N SER A 71 -57.97 -5.96 16.90
CA SER A 71 -59.10 -5.47 16.11
C SER A 71 -59.58 -6.56 15.13
N SER A 72 -60.90 -6.59 14.87
CA SER A 72 -61.37 -7.30 13.70
C SER A 72 -61.01 -6.45 12.46
N ILE A 73 -60.10 -6.93 11.61
CA ILE A 73 -59.70 -6.26 10.35
C ILE A 73 -60.90 -5.90 9.44
N GLU A 74 -62.13 -6.24 9.85
CA GLU A 74 -63.38 -5.88 9.20
C GLU A 74 -63.77 -4.40 9.45
N SER A 75 -63.24 -3.77 10.45
CA SER A 75 -63.44 -2.34 10.71
C SER A 75 -62.87 -1.48 9.58
N PRO A 76 -63.64 -0.54 8.99
CA PRO A 76 -63.10 0.35 7.94
C PRO A 76 -61.94 1.20 8.39
N GLY A 77 -61.80 1.51 9.70
CA GLY A 77 -60.72 2.26 10.29
C GLY A 77 -59.41 1.48 10.28
N ASP A 78 -59.45 0.23 10.78
CA ASP A 78 -58.26 -0.62 10.89
C ASP A 78 -57.72 -1.04 9.52
N LYS A 79 -58.59 -1.31 8.55
CA LYS A 79 -58.18 -1.51 7.15
C LYS A 79 -57.48 -0.32 6.57
N ARG A 80 -57.94 0.91 6.88
CA ARG A 80 -57.30 2.14 6.41
C ARG A 80 -55.90 2.30 7.04
N GLU A 81 -55.78 2.11 8.35
CA GLU A 81 -54.48 2.20 9.03
C GLU A 81 -53.47 1.20 8.46
N LEU A 82 -53.88 -0.03 8.23
CA LEU A 82 -53.01 -1.06 7.65
C LEU A 82 -52.59 -0.71 6.19
N MET A 83 -53.56 -0.21 5.40
CA MET A 83 -53.25 0.26 4.03
C MET A 83 -52.27 1.44 4.01
N ASP A 84 -52.42 2.36 4.95
CA ASP A 84 -51.49 3.50 5.10
C ASP A 84 -50.08 3.01 5.46
N MET A 85 -49.95 2.09 6.41
CA MET A 85 -48.66 1.49 6.77
C MET A 85 -47.95 0.79 5.59
N TYR A 86 -48.72 0.02 4.76
CA TYR A 86 -48.17 -0.60 3.56
C TYR A 86 -47.79 0.44 2.49
N SER A 87 -48.61 1.49 2.34
CA SER A 87 -48.34 2.58 1.39
C SER A 87 -47.10 3.36 1.74
N ASP A 88 -46.91 3.67 3.04
CA ASP A 88 -45.76 4.36 3.55
C ASP A 88 -44.47 3.55 3.33
N LYS A 89 -44.52 2.24 3.64
CA LYS A 89 -43.39 1.34 3.39
C LYS A 89 -43.04 1.23 1.91
N ARG A 90 -44.08 1.13 1.04
CA ARG A 90 -43.86 1.15 -0.40
C ARG A 90 -43.21 2.43 -0.88
N ALA A 91 -43.62 3.59 -0.33
CA ALA A 91 -42.98 4.87 -0.65
C ALA A 91 -41.54 4.94 -0.18
N GLU A 92 -41.23 4.45 1.03
CA GLU A 92 -39.86 4.34 1.56
C GLU A 92 -38.98 3.47 0.64
N CYS A 93 -39.49 2.28 0.23
CA CYS A 93 -38.76 1.40 -0.68
C CYS A 93 -38.51 2.07 -2.04
N ALA A 94 -39.51 2.82 -2.57
CA ALA A 94 -39.32 3.53 -3.84
C ALA A 94 -38.23 4.59 -3.78
N VAL A 95 -38.08 5.28 -2.63
CA VAL A 95 -36.98 6.23 -2.39
C VAL A 95 -35.64 5.51 -2.37
N LYS A 96 -35.55 4.36 -1.67
CA LYS A 96 -34.34 3.53 -1.64
C LYS A 96 -33.93 3.05 -3.04
N VAL A 97 -34.90 2.59 -3.84
CA VAL A 97 -34.62 2.16 -5.24
C VAL A 97 -33.99 3.30 -6.04
N LYS A 98 -34.61 4.49 -6.03
CA LYS A 98 -34.05 5.66 -6.73
C LYS A 98 -32.64 6.01 -6.25
N HIS A 99 -32.39 5.90 -4.95
CA HIS A 99 -31.06 6.14 -4.40
C HIS A 99 -30.05 5.13 -4.94
N TYR A 100 -30.36 3.83 -4.90
CA TYR A 100 -29.44 2.80 -5.41
C TYR A 100 -29.26 2.87 -6.94
N GLU A 101 -30.27 3.24 -7.70
CA GLU A 101 -30.13 3.51 -9.14
C GLU A 101 -29.12 4.63 -9.41
N ALA A 102 -29.15 5.72 -8.63
CA ALA A 102 -28.17 6.80 -8.72
C ALA A 102 -26.76 6.32 -8.34
N VAL A 103 -26.63 5.55 -7.24
CA VAL A 103 -25.34 4.98 -6.81
C VAL A 103 -24.75 4.05 -7.89
N ILE A 104 -25.58 3.21 -8.52
CA ILE A 104 -25.14 2.32 -9.61
C ILE A 104 -24.61 3.16 -10.78
N LYS A 105 -25.34 4.21 -11.17
CA LYS A 105 -24.91 5.10 -12.24
C LYS A 105 -23.57 5.77 -11.94
N ASP A 106 -23.39 6.30 -10.72
CA ASP A 106 -22.13 6.91 -10.30
C ASP A 106 -20.97 5.90 -10.30
N LEU A 107 -21.24 4.65 -9.92
CA LEU A 107 -20.23 3.58 -9.97
C LEU A 107 -19.87 3.22 -11.42
N ASP A 108 -20.88 3.11 -12.31
CA ASP A 108 -20.65 2.83 -13.73
C ASP A 108 -19.82 3.94 -14.39
N GLU A 109 -20.08 5.22 -14.07
CA GLU A 109 -19.31 6.35 -14.55
C GLU A 109 -17.82 6.25 -14.10
N ARG A 110 -17.58 5.94 -12.82
CA ARG A 110 -16.21 5.73 -12.30
C ARG A 110 -15.49 4.54 -12.94
N ILE A 111 -16.21 3.44 -13.16
CA ILE A 111 -15.66 2.26 -13.86
C ILE A 111 -15.26 2.63 -15.29
N MET A 112 -16.12 3.39 -16.00
CA MET A 112 -15.83 3.83 -17.36
C MET A 112 -14.62 4.81 -17.40
N GLU A 113 -14.51 5.73 -16.45
CA GLU A 113 -13.36 6.62 -16.33
C GLU A 113 -12.05 5.84 -16.17
N LEU A 114 -12.05 4.80 -15.31
CA LEU A 114 -10.88 3.95 -15.12
C LEU A 114 -10.55 3.11 -16.37
N ALA A 115 -11.57 2.62 -17.07
CA ALA A 115 -11.38 1.80 -18.28
C ALA A 115 -10.92 2.63 -19.51
N THR A 116 -11.26 3.93 -19.56
CA THR A 116 -10.90 4.81 -20.69
C THR A 116 -9.55 5.49 -20.52
N ASN A 117 -8.95 5.44 -19.33
CA ASN A 117 -7.63 6.04 -19.04
C ASN A 117 -6.44 5.18 -19.49
N GLU A 118 -6.61 4.29 -20.45
CA GLU A 118 -5.46 3.69 -21.12
C GLU A 118 -4.81 4.74 -22.03
N PRO A 119 -3.50 5.04 -21.84
CA PRO A 119 -2.81 6.01 -22.69
C PRO A 119 -2.82 5.54 -24.14
N ALA A 120 -3.20 6.41 -25.05
CA ALA A 120 -3.35 6.10 -26.48
C ALA A 120 -2.03 5.80 -27.19
N VAL A 121 -0.87 6.02 -26.57
CA VAL A 121 0.48 5.74 -27.06
C VAL A 121 1.31 5.19 -25.92
N GLN A 122 1.67 3.92 -26.03
CA GLN A 122 2.66 3.32 -25.13
C GLN A 122 4.03 3.82 -25.58
N ARG A 123 4.67 4.66 -24.76
CA ARG A 123 6.08 5.04 -24.96
C ARG A 123 6.95 3.85 -24.62
N HIS A 124 8.03 3.69 -25.34
CA HIS A 124 9.08 2.75 -25.03
C HIS A 124 10.37 3.53 -24.78
N THR A 125 10.84 3.50 -23.54
CA THR A 125 12.06 4.20 -23.12
C THR A 125 13.18 3.19 -22.91
N GLY A 126 14.41 3.64 -23.04
CA GLY A 126 15.59 2.85 -22.82
C GLY A 126 16.54 3.54 -21.82
N LEU A 127 17.78 3.07 -21.79
CA LEU A 127 18.87 3.77 -21.12
C LEU A 127 19.13 5.11 -21.85
N PRO A 128 18.90 6.28 -21.20
CA PRO A 128 19.04 7.57 -21.89
C PRO A 128 20.50 7.85 -22.29
N LEU A 129 20.73 8.21 -23.56
CA LEU A 129 22.07 8.58 -24.04
C LEU A 129 22.67 9.76 -23.26
N SER A 130 21.82 10.67 -22.80
CA SER A 130 22.21 11.81 -21.95
C SER A 130 22.79 11.41 -20.59
N MET A 131 22.57 10.17 -20.14
CA MET A 131 23.04 9.65 -18.85
C MET A 131 24.24 8.70 -18.96
N LEU A 132 24.69 8.37 -20.15
CA LEU A 132 25.86 7.48 -20.36
C LEU A 132 27.12 8.00 -19.67
N ASN A 133 27.27 9.31 -19.58
CA ASN A 133 28.39 9.94 -18.90
C ASN A 133 28.41 9.74 -17.37
N LEU A 134 27.30 9.24 -16.78
CA LEU A 134 27.24 8.85 -15.37
C LEU A 134 27.77 7.44 -15.11
N LEU A 135 27.90 6.62 -16.17
CA LEU A 135 28.36 5.23 -16.06
C LEU A 135 29.89 5.15 -16.08
N CYS A 136 30.45 4.29 -15.22
CA CYS A 136 31.84 3.87 -15.25
C CYS A 136 32.01 2.46 -14.66
N CYS A 137 33.16 1.88 -14.87
CA CYS A 137 33.49 0.59 -14.27
C CYS A 137 33.61 0.73 -12.74
N PRO A 138 32.88 -0.05 -11.94
CA PRO A 138 32.94 0.03 -10.47
C PRO A 138 34.30 -0.45 -9.92
N GLU A 139 35.03 -1.32 -10.65
CA GLU A 139 36.30 -1.87 -10.20
C GLU A 139 37.51 -0.94 -10.44
N CYS A 140 37.47 -0.13 -11.50
CA CYS A 140 38.66 0.65 -11.89
C CYS A 140 38.37 2.10 -12.31
N GLY A 141 37.11 2.55 -12.23
CA GLY A 141 36.68 3.92 -12.53
C GLY A 141 36.76 4.33 -14.01
N ARG A 142 37.20 3.46 -14.92
CA ARG A 142 37.31 3.77 -16.35
C ARG A 142 35.94 3.79 -17.04
N PRO A 143 35.77 4.58 -18.12
CA PRO A 143 34.58 4.53 -18.94
C PRO A 143 34.29 3.09 -19.42
N LEU A 144 33.01 2.74 -19.51
CA LEU A 144 32.58 1.47 -20.08
C LEU A 144 32.50 1.58 -21.61
N GLU A 145 32.93 0.55 -22.29
CA GLU A 145 32.74 0.38 -23.72
C GLU A 145 31.38 -0.25 -24.00
N ILE A 146 30.68 0.25 -25.01
CA ILE A 146 29.34 -0.22 -25.40
C ILE A 146 29.42 -0.95 -26.71
N SER A 147 28.88 -2.17 -26.78
CA SER A 147 28.86 -3.01 -27.96
C SER A 147 27.53 -3.75 -28.14
N ASP A 148 27.29 -4.32 -29.31
CA ASP A 148 26.07 -5.09 -29.64
C ASP A 148 24.77 -4.32 -29.35
N VAL A 149 24.69 -3.07 -29.81
CA VAL A 149 23.70 -2.09 -29.38
C VAL A 149 22.47 -2.11 -30.29
N ASN A 150 21.28 -2.17 -29.65
CA ASN A 150 20.00 -1.79 -30.24
C ASN A 150 19.61 -0.43 -29.64
N MET A 151 19.53 0.62 -30.45
CA MET A 151 19.32 2.00 -29.96
C MET A 151 18.64 2.87 -31.01
N ASP A 152 18.07 3.97 -30.56
CA ASP A 152 17.65 5.09 -31.39
C ASP A 152 18.47 6.37 -31.11
N MET A 153 17.92 7.56 -31.38
CA MET A 153 18.61 8.82 -31.14
C MET A 153 18.59 9.28 -29.68
N GLU A 154 17.79 8.67 -28.81
CA GLU A 154 17.58 9.09 -27.42
C GLU A 154 17.94 7.98 -26.43
N TYR A 155 17.74 6.71 -26.79
CA TYR A 155 17.81 5.59 -25.88
C TYR A 155 18.59 4.39 -26.42
N ILE A 156 19.23 3.65 -25.51
CA ILE A 156 19.73 2.29 -25.74
C ILE A 156 18.72 1.33 -25.12
N TYR A 157 18.22 0.41 -25.93
CA TYR A 157 17.28 -0.63 -25.50
C TYR A 157 18.01 -1.90 -25.08
N ASP A 158 18.97 -2.35 -25.91
CA ASP A 158 19.78 -3.53 -25.63
C ASP A 158 21.26 -3.23 -25.90
N GLY A 159 22.15 -3.91 -25.20
CA GLY A 159 23.58 -3.77 -25.43
C GLY A 159 24.45 -4.47 -24.39
N ARG A 160 25.75 -4.35 -24.58
CA ARG A 160 26.76 -4.83 -23.61
C ARG A 160 27.63 -3.68 -23.16
N LEU A 161 27.85 -3.61 -21.87
CA LEU A 161 28.76 -2.67 -21.21
C LEU A 161 29.99 -3.47 -20.75
N THR A 162 31.18 -3.13 -21.22
CA THR A 162 32.40 -3.87 -20.88
C THR A 162 33.53 -2.93 -20.47
N CYS A 163 34.45 -3.45 -19.67
CA CYS A 163 35.67 -2.75 -19.29
C CYS A 163 36.89 -3.66 -19.55
N SER A 164 38.00 -3.06 -19.93
CA SER A 164 39.27 -3.78 -20.15
C SER A 164 39.85 -4.43 -18.86
N CYS A 165 39.32 -4.18 -17.68
CA CYS A 165 39.66 -4.90 -16.44
C CYS A 165 38.93 -6.24 -16.30
N GLY A 166 37.93 -6.51 -17.14
CA GLY A 166 37.10 -7.72 -17.09
C GLY A 166 35.66 -7.50 -16.63
N TYR A 167 35.33 -6.34 -16.08
CA TYR A 167 33.96 -6.01 -15.70
C TYR A 167 33.03 -6.00 -16.92
N HIS A 168 31.83 -6.51 -16.75
CA HIS A 168 30.79 -6.53 -17.78
C HIS A 168 29.41 -6.39 -17.15
N ALA A 169 28.51 -5.72 -17.85
CA ALA A 169 27.09 -5.62 -17.57
C ALA A 169 26.31 -5.69 -18.89
N VAL A 170 25.02 -5.89 -18.83
CA VAL A 170 24.15 -5.90 -20.02
C VAL A 170 23.11 -4.80 -19.90
N VAL A 171 22.65 -4.30 -21.03
CA VAL A 171 21.43 -3.49 -21.13
C VAL A 171 20.38 -4.39 -21.73
N ASP A 172 19.27 -4.58 -21.04
CA ASP A 172 18.14 -5.39 -21.44
C ASP A 172 16.87 -4.55 -21.28
N ASP A 173 16.18 -4.29 -22.37
CA ASP A 173 15.03 -3.37 -22.41
C ASP A 173 15.31 -2.04 -21.68
N GLY A 174 16.49 -1.45 -21.88
CA GLY A 174 16.91 -0.18 -21.28
C GLY A 174 17.33 -0.26 -19.81
N ILE A 175 17.30 -1.41 -19.19
CA ILE A 175 17.74 -1.62 -17.80
C ILE A 175 19.18 -2.12 -17.81
N VAL A 176 20.06 -1.45 -17.08
CA VAL A 176 21.43 -1.90 -16.86
C VAL A 176 21.42 -3.00 -15.82
N ILE A 177 21.77 -4.24 -16.23
CA ILE A 177 21.84 -5.40 -15.34
C ILE A 177 23.30 -5.73 -15.09
N THR A 178 23.74 -5.59 -13.84
CA THR A 178 25.11 -5.91 -13.42
C THR A 178 25.27 -7.40 -13.13
N PRO A 179 26.51 -7.92 -13.01
CA PRO A 179 26.75 -9.30 -12.60
C PRO A 179 26.35 -9.57 -11.12
N ASN A 180 26.05 -8.53 -10.35
CA ASN A 180 25.72 -8.61 -8.93
C ASN A 180 24.22 -8.83 -8.70
N GLY A 181 23.64 -9.86 -9.30
CA GLY A 181 22.24 -10.24 -9.11
C GLY A 181 21.96 -10.75 -7.69
N TYR A 182 20.76 -10.52 -7.19
CA TYR A 182 20.32 -11.09 -5.93
C TYR A 182 20.02 -12.59 -6.06
N ASN A 183 20.68 -13.40 -5.24
CA ASN A 183 20.55 -14.86 -5.24
C ASN A 183 20.03 -15.41 -3.90
N GLY A 184 19.47 -14.57 -3.04
CA GLY A 184 18.92 -14.97 -1.75
C GLY A 184 17.57 -15.67 -1.88
N GLU A 185 17.26 -16.56 -0.91
CA GLU A 185 15.99 -17.31 -0.88
C GLU A 185 14.90 -16.64 -0.03
N VAL A 186 15.28 -15.63 0.77
CA VAL A 186 14.40 -15.05 1.81
C VAL A 186 13.54 -13.90 1.34
N ASP A 187 13.81 -13.35 0.16
CA ASP A 187 13.07 -12.25 -0.42
C ASP A 187 12.77 -12.49 -1.89
N LYS A 188 11.75 -11.83 -2.42
CA LYS A 188 11.26 -11.98 -3.79
C LYS A 188 10.79 -10.64 -4.34
N PRO A 189 10.80 -10.47 -5.70
CA PRO A 189 10.20 -9.30 -6.31
C PRO A 189 8.69 -9.24 -6.02
N ASP A 190 8.20 -8.10 -5.55
CA ASP A 190 6.79 -7.86 -5.24
C ASP A 190 6.03 -7.31 -6.46
N LEU A 191 5.85 -8.15 -7.47
CA LEU A 191 5.20 -7.77 -8.74
C LEU A 191 3.68 -7.58 -8.61
N THR A 192 3.08 -8.03 -7.51
CA THR A 192 1.63 -7.95 -7.26
C THR A 192 1.28 -7.00 -6.12
N ARG A 193 2.27 -6.34 -5.54
CA ARG A 193 2.12 -5.41 -4.41
C ARG A 193 1.50 -6.05 -3.16
N GLU A 194 1.82 -7.32 -2.92
CA GLU A 194 1.32 -8.09 -1.77
C GLU A 194 1.94 -7.68 -0.44
N LEU A 195 3.18 -7.14 -0.44
CA LEU A 195 3.89 -6.74 0.77
C LEU A 195 3.12 -5.70 1.59
N TYR A 196 2.38 -4.82 0.90
CA TYR A 196 1.68 -3.68 1.52
C TYR A 196 0.18 -3.68 1.24
N LYS A 197 -0.37 -4.84 0.91
CA LYS A 197 -1.81 -5.02 0.77
C LYS A 197 -2.49 -4.94 2.15
N ASP A 198 -3.69 -4.38 2.19
CA ASP A 198 -4.50 -4.27 3.40
C ASP A 198 -3.81 -3.56 4.59
N LEU A 199 -3.09 -2.49 4.30
CA LEU A 199 -2.48 -1.65 5.34
C LEU A 199 -3.54 -1.05 6.27
N PRO A 200 -3.34 -1.08 7.60
CA PRO A 200 -4.27 -0.46 8.53
C PRO A 200 -4.24 1.09 8.41
N PRO A 201 -5.35 1.77 8.74
CA PRO A 201 -5.44 3.24 8.62
C PRO A 201 -4.33 4.00 9.38
N SER A 202 -3.84 3.46 10.49
CA SER A 202 -2.72 4.04 11.25
C SER A 202 -1.45 4.11 10.42
N LEU A 203 -1.11 3.03 9.71
CA LEU A 203 0.10 2.93 8.89
C LEU A 203 -0.03 3.77 7.60
N ILE A 204 -1.20 3.74 6.94
CA ILE A 204 -1.52 4.62 5.80
C ILE A 204 -1.33 6.10 6.20
N SER A 205 -1.80 6.47 7.39
CA SER A 205 -1.64 7.84 7.90
C SER A 205 -0.19 8.23 8.15
N LEU A 206 0.67 7.29 8.56
CA LEU A 206 2.10 7.53 8.70
C LEU A 206 2.75 7.76 7.34
N PHE A 207 2.48 6.91 6.36
CA PHE A 207 2.98 7.06 4.99
C PHE A 207 2.55 8.39 4.39
N GLN A 208 1.27 8.75 4.52
CA GLN A 208 0.77 10.01 3.96
C GLN A 208 1.47 11.24 4.56
N ARG A 209 1.71 11.25 5.89
CA ARG A 209 2.44 12.35 6.53
C ARG A 209 3.90 12.42 6.08
N SER A 210 4.51 11.26 5.88
CA SER A 210 5.87 11.17 5.38
C SER A 210 5.98 11.64 3.93
N TYR A 211 5.06 11.24 3.07
CA TYR A 211 4.97 11.74 1.70
C TYR A 211 4.82 13.26 1.65
N ASN A 212 3.90 13.80 2.45
CA ASN A 212 3.69 15.25 2.49
C ASN A 212 4.97 15.98 2.89
N TYR A 213 5.70 15.46 3.89
CA TYR A 213 6.99 16.04 4.27
C TYR A 213 8.00 16.01 3.12
N MET A 214 8.19 14.84 2.47
CA MET A 214 9.16 14.71 1.39
C MET A 214 8.77 15.58 0.18
N LYS A 215 7.49 15.71 -0.11
CA LYS A 215 6.98 16.59 -1.17
C LYS A 215 7.25 18.06 -0.83
N GLU A 216 6.95 18.51 0.39
CA GLU A 216 7.23 19.86 0.87
C GLU A 216 8.71 20.21 0.67
N GLU A 217 9.64 19.33 1.07
CA GLU A 217 11.07 19.56 0.90
C GLU A 217 11.51 19.53 -0.58
N LEU A 218 10.93 18.65 -1.42
CA LEU A 218 11.24 18.60 -2.85
C LEU A 218 10.74 19.83 -3.62
N GLU A 219 9.58 20.39 -3.25
CA GLU A 219 9.03 21.61 -3.86
C GLU A 219 9.94 22.83 -3.62
N GLU A 220 10.76 22.81 -2.56
CA GLU A 220 11.74 23.86 -2.28
C GLU A 220 13.06 23.68 -3.07
N MET A 221 13.26 22.56 -3.79
CA MET A 221 14.49 22.22 -4.51
C MET A 221 14.34 22.46 -6.02
N ASP A 222 15.35 23.09 -6.63
CA ASP A 222 15.47 23.06 -8.09
C ASP A 222 16.21 21.80 -8.53
N LEU A 223 15.45 20.86 -9.09
CA LEU A 223 15.96 19.59 -9.59
C LEU A 223 16.43 19.66 -11.07
N SER A 224 16.38 20.83 -11.72
CA SER A 224 16.84 20.97 -13.12
C SER A 224 18.36 20.73 -13.22
N GLY A 225 18.75 19.76 -14.05
CA GLY A 225 20.15 19.35 -14.23
C GLY A 225 20.75 18.62 -13.03
N LYS A 226 19.94 18.29 -12.03
CA LYS A 226 20.36 17.52 -10.85
C LYS A 226 20.21 16.03 -11.10
N VAL A 227 21.09 15.25 -10.47
CA VAL A 227 21.03 13.78 -10.46
C VAL A 227 20.41 13.34 -9.13
N VAL A 228 19.24 12.74 -9.24
CA VAL A 228 18.47 12.17 -8.10
C VAL A 228 18.57 10.66 -8.15
N MET A 229 18.90 10.02 -7.06
CA MET A 229 18.98 8.56 -6.94
C MET A 229 17.94 8.04 -5.94
N GLU A 230 17.28 6.95 -6.29
CA GLU A 230 16.42 6.18 -5.37
C GLU A 230 16.79 4.71 -5.44
N THR A 231 16.92 4.07 -4.27
CA THR A 231 17.36 2.68 -4.16
C THR A 231 16.35 1.84 -3.39
N TYR A 232 16.36 0.50 -3.58
CA TYR A 232 15.46 -0.44 -2.89
C TYR A 232 13.98 -0.18 -3.16
N ILE A 233 13.62 0.00 -4.42
CA ILE A 233 12.25 0.34 -4.83
C ILE A 233 11.25 -0.82 -4.77
N ASN A 234 11.70 -2.06 -4.60
CA ASN A 234 10.83 -3.23 -4.48
C ASN A 234 9.79 -3.06 -3.36
N ALA A 235 10.24 -2.54 -2.21
CA ALA A 235 9.37 -2.25 -1.10
C ALA A 235 8.44 -1.06 -1.40
N TRP A 236 9.00 0.05 -1.87
CA TRP A 236 8.26 1.25 -2.19
C TRP A 236 9.03 2.17 -3.15
N PHE A 237 8.35 2.66 -4.17
CA PHE A 237 8.96 3.55 -5.17
C PHE A 237 8.34 4.96 -5.08
N PHE A 238 9.05 5.87 -4.42
CA PHE A 238 8.56 7.22 -4.16
C PHE A 238 8.43 8.03 -5.45
N LEU A 239 9.44 8.01 -6.33
CA LEU A 239 9.41 8.72 -7.61
C LEU A 239 8.20 8.30 -8.45
N HIS A 240 7.93 7.01 -8.61
CA HIS A 240 6.77 6.53 -9.36
C HIS A 240 5.45 7.06 -8.79
N ASN A 241 5.30 7.07 -7.47
CA ASN A 241 4.06 7.52 -6.84
C ASN A 241 3.88 9.05 -6.85
N HIS A 242 4.94 9.82 -7.14
CA HIS A 242 4.96 11.29 -7.03
C HIS A 242 5.68 11.96 -8.21
N GLN A 243 5.52 11.44 -9.43
CA GLN A 243 6.21 11.91 -10.64
C GLN A 243 6.09 13.43 -10.85
N GLN A 244 4.97 14.01 -10.45
CA GLN A 244 4.72 15.46 -10.54
C GLN A 244 5.68 16.33 -9.70
N CYS A 245 6.40 15.77 -8.75
CA CYS A 245 7.39 16.48 -7.93
C CYS A 245 8.76 16.59 -8.63
N PHE A 246 8.94 15.92 -9.76
CA PHE A 246 10.22 15.80 -10.44
C PHE A 246 10.28 16.61 -11.74
N SER A 247 11.47 17.18 -12.01
CA SER A 247 11.71 17.99 -13.19
C SER A 247 12.02 17.11 -14.41
N PRO A 248 11.38 17.32 -15.58
CA PRO A 248 11.79 16.63 -16.82
C PRO A 248 13.20 17.02 -17.29
N LYS A 249 13.80 18.04 -16.70
CA LYS A 249 15.20 18.46 -16.94
C LYS A 249 16.19 17.87 -15.93
N GLY A 250 15.73 17.11 -14.95
CA GLY A 250 16.55 16.35 -14.01
C GLY A 250 17.01 15.02 -14.61
N PHE A 251 17.88 14.31 -13.90
CA PHE A 251 18.33 12.97 -14.24
C PHE A 251 18.06 12.05 -13.05
N TYR A 252 17.50 10.87 -13.31
CA TYR A 252 17.04 9.99 -12.25
C TYR A 252 17.70 8.63 -12.36
N ILE A 253 18.27 8.15 -11.26
CA ILE A 253 18.88 6.82 -11.15
C ILE A 253 18.00 6.00 -10.22
N VAL A 254 17.50 4.89 -10.71
CA VAL A 254 16.61 4.00 -9.95
C VAL A 254 17.28 2.64 -9.85
N VAL A 255 17.52 2.21 -8.61
CA VAL A 255 18.28 0.98 -8.35
C VAL A 255 17.43 0.00 -7.54
N ASP A 256 17.39 -1.23 -8.01
CA ASP A 256 16.83 -2.35 -7.25
C ASP A 256 17.63 -3.63 -7.50
N LYS A 257 17.53 -4.58 -6.57
CA LYS A 257 18.16 -5.88 -6.69
C LYS A 257 17.45 -6.83 -7.66
N TYR A 258 16.20 -6.49 -8.07
CA TYR A 258 15.36 -7.31 -8.95
C TYR A 258 15.12 -6.64 -10.29
N PRO A 259 15.67 -7.19 -11.40
CA PRO A 259 15.34 -6.72 -12.74
C PRO A 259 13.83 -6.72 -13.02
N GLU A 260 13.11 -7.72 -12.52
CA GLU A 260 11.66 -7.87 -12.71
C GLU A 260 10.88 -6.71 -12.10
N THR A 261 11.29 -6.23 -10.92
CA THR A 261 10.69 -5.05 -10.28
C THR A 261 10.94 -3.79 -11.11
N LEU A 262 12.15 -3.63 -11.64
CA LEU A 262 12.50 -2.50 -12.51
C LEU A 262 11.69 -2.52 -13.80
N HIS A 263 11.56 -3.69 -14.47
CA HIS A 263 10.71 -3.82 -15.66
C HIS A 263 9.26 -3.46 -15.36
N MET A 264 8.69 -3.97 -14.26
CA MET A 264 7.32 -3.66 -13.87
C MET A 264 7.11 -2.15 -13.69
N TYR A 265 8.00 -1.48 -12.96
CA TYR A 265 7.86 -0.04 -12.72
C TYR A 265 8.17 0.80 -13.96
N LYS A 266 9.12 0.39 -14.79
CA LYS A 266 9.39 1.01 -16.09
C LYS A 266 8.13 0.98 -16.96
N ASP A 267 7.48 -0.18 -17.10
CA ASP A 267 6.22 -0.33 -17.83
C ASP A 267 5.12 0.57 -17.30
N LEU A 268 5.02 0.73 -15.97
CA LEU A 268 4.03 1.61 -15.35
C LEU A 268 4.30 3.08 -15.65
N ILE A 269 5.57 3.52 -15.57
CA ILE A 269 5.98 4.91 -15.87
C ILE A 269 5.79 5.23 -17.36
N GLU A 270 6.07 4.28 -18.25
CA GLU A 270 5.87 4.44 -19.70
C GLU A 270 4.40 4.61 -20.10
N ARG A 271 3.47 4.06 -19.31
CA ARG A 271 2.02 4.26 -19.50
C ARG A 271 1.54 5.63 -19.03
N GLU A 272 2.31 6.30 -18.20
CA GLU A 272 2.01 7.64 -17.73
C GLU A 272 2.70 8.67 -18.64
N ASN A 273 2.09 9.85 -18.81
CA ASN A 273 2.62 10.88 -19.75
C ASN A 273 3.77 11.72 -19.14
N TYR A 274 4.56 11.17 -18.23
CA TYR A 274 5.72 11.87 -17.66
C TYR A 274 7.00 11.52 -18.40
N GLU A 275 7.74 12.57 -18.82
CA GLU A 275 9.01 12.45 -19.54
C GLU A 275 10.17 12.67 -18.57
N LEU A 276 10.53 11.64 -17.80
CA LEU A 276 11.68 11.71 -16.92
C LEU A 276 12.83 10.88 -17.51
N PRO A 277 14.04 11.44 -17.66
CA PRO A 277 15.22 10.65 -18.03
C PRO A 277 15.61 9.75 -16.86
N ILE A 278 15.31 8.45 -16.96
CA ILE A 278 15.55 7.48 -15.88
C ILE A 278 16.60 6.45 -16.35
N LEU A 279 17.64 6.28 -15.58
CA LEU A 279 18.58 5.17 -15.65
C LEU A 279 18.16 4.12 -14.64
N TYR A 280 17.68 2.98 -15.13
CA TYR A 280 17.35 1.82 -14.32
C TYR A 280 18.56 0.93 -14.15
N LEU A 281 18.86 0.49 -12.93
CA LEU A 281 20.03 -0.30 -12.58
C LEU A 281 19.64 -1.48 -11.69
N ALA A 282 19.84 -2.69 -12.19
CA ALA A 282 19.65 -3.91 -11.42
C ALA A 282 20.97 -4.32 -10.77
N ASP A 283 21.09 -4.14 -9.45
CA ASP A 283 22.28 -4.46 -8.66
C ASP A 283 21.92 -4.68 -7.18
N SER A 284 22.52 -5.68 -6.56
CA SER A 284 22.32 -6.01 -5.14
C SER A 284 23.52 -5.70 -4.25
N SER A 285 24.63 -5.20 -4.82
CA SER A 285 25.90 -5.08 -4.10
C SER A 285 26.20 -3.71 -3.50
N THR A 286 25.48 -2.66 -3.91
CA THR A 286 25.81 -1.25 -3.65
C THR A 286 27.11 -0.71 -4.31
N GLU A 287 27.84 -1.56 -5.05
CA GLU A 287 29.01 -1.17 -5.86
C GLU A 287 28.55 -0.92 -7.30
N TYR A 288 27.88 0.20 -7.50
CA TYR A 288 27.21 0.51 -8.75
C TYR A 288 28.19 0.95 -9.85
N PRO A 289 27.91 0.67 -11.13
CA PRO A 289 28.71 1.18 -12.26
C PRO A 289 28.46 2.66 -12.51
N LEU A 290 28.55 3.48 -11.47
CA LEU A 290 28.32 4.92 -11.49
C LEU A 290 29.60 5.67 -11.14
N LYS A 291 29.77 6.85 -11.71
CA LYS A 291 30.86 7.74 -11.35
C LYS A 291 30.73 8.24 -9.90
N GLU A 292 31.85 8.30 -9.22
CA GLU A 292 31.92 9.00 -7.94
C GLU A 292 31.52 10.47 -8.09
N GLY A 293 30.88 11.02 -7.08
CA GLY A 293 30.47 12.42 -7.04
C GLY A 293 29.46 12.81 -8.12
N CYS A 294 28.60 11.90 -8.57
CA CYS A 294 27.59 12.24 -9.57
C CYS A 294 26.18 12.54 -9.01
N VAL A 295 25.88 12.13 -7.78
CA VAL A 295 24.54 12.23 -7.17
C VAL A 295 24.41 13.54 -6.38
N ASP A 296 23.37 14.32 -6.70
CA ASP A 296 23.02 15.56 -5.98
C ASP A 296 22.05 15.28 -4.82
N LEU A 297 21.11 14.32 -4.98
CA LEU A 297 20.09 13.99 -3.99
C LEU A 297 19.85 12.48 -3.98
N ASN A 298 19.83 11.86 -2.80
CA ASN A 298 19.33 10.50 -2.64
C ASN A 298 17.97 10.53 -1.93
N LEU A 299 17.00 9.86 -2.54
CA LEU A 299 15.71 9.59 -1.93
C LEU A 299 15.75 8.24 -1.22
N ASP A 300 15.34 8.25 0.04
CA ASP A 300 15.31 7.07 0.90
C ASP A 300 13.89 6.86 1.45
N PHE A 301 13.08 6.11 0.74
CA PHE A 301 11.79 5.71 1.28
C PHE A 301 11.91 4.29 1.84
N PHE A 302 12.40 4.17 3.08
CA PHE A 302 12.75 2.94 3.80
C PHE A 302 14.01 2.21 3.30
N ALA A 303 14.75 2.75 2.33
CA ALA A 303 15.88 2.05 1.73
C ALA A 303 16.95 1.65 2.78
N VAL A 304 17.21 2.51 3.79
CA VAL A 304 18.10 2.16 4.90
C VAL A 304 17.56 0.99 5.73
N ASN A 305 16.26 0.96 6.03
CA ASN A 305 15.66 -0.17 6.73
C ASN A 305 15.74 -1.44 5.87
N GLU A 306 15.38 -1.34 4.59
CA GLU A 306 15.38 -2.45 3.64
C GLU A 306 16.78 -3.03 3.46
N HIS A 307 17.80 -2.17 3.27
CA HIS A 307 19.18 -2.59 3.18
C HIS A 307 19.61 -3.41 4.40
N ASN A 308 19.27 -2.94 5.59
CA ASN A 308 19.64 -3.60 6.85
C ASN A 308 18.89 -4.91 7.15
N PHE A 309 17.91 -5.34 6.32
CA PHE A 309 17.40 -6.72 6.35
C PHE A 309 18.43 -7.73 5.83
N TYR A 310 19.35 -7.30 4.96
CA TYR A 310 20.24 -8.18 4.20
C TYR A 310 21.72 -7.89 4.45
N HIS A 311 22.06 -6.73 5.00
CA HIS A 311 23.44 -6.25 5.17
C HIS A 311 23.68 -5.65 6.55
N ASP A 312 24.86 -5.91 7.12
CA ASP A 312 25.32 -5.27 8.37
C ASP A 312 25.93 -3.89 8.13
N THR A 313 26.26 -3.56 6.89
CA THR A 313 26.77 -2.24 6.50
C THR A 313 25.64 -1.21 6.48
N PHE A 314 25.98 0.05 6.74
CA PHE A 314 25.01 1.13 6.69
C PHE A 314 24.88 1.68 5.28
N LEU A 315 23.68 1.73 4.71
CA LEU A 315 23.44 2.08 3.30
C LEU A 315 24.10 3.40 2.91
N LEU A 316 23.92 4.47 3.69
CA LEU A 316 24.49 5.79 3.34
C LEU A 316 26.01 5.80 3.33
N SER A 317 26.66 4.92 4.10
CA SER A 317 28.12 4.73 4.02
C SER A 317 28.54 4.10 2.70
N CYS A 318 27.75 3.15 2.20
CA CYS A 318 27.98 2.50 0.90
C CYS A 318 27.72 3.47 -0.27
N LEU A 319 26.71 4.33 -0.14
CA LEU A 319 26.34 5.28 -1.19
C LEU A 319 27.19 6.55 -1.19
N ARG A 320 27.90 6.84 -0.09
CA ARG A 320 28.70 8.08 0.07
C ARG A 320 29.65 8.40 -1.11
N PRO A 321 30.35 7.45 -1.73
CA PRO A 321 31.25 7.75 -2.86
C PRO A 321 30.55 8.38 -4.05
N TYR A 322 29.26 8.12 -4.23
CA TYR A 322 28.49 8.65 -5.37
C TYR A 322 27.99 10.07 -5.15
N PHE A 323 27.98 10.58 -3.90
CA PHE A 323 27.49 11.92 -3.62
C PHE A 323 28.47 13.01 -4.04
N ARG A 324 27.93 14.09 -4.57
CA ARG A 324 28.65 15.37 -4.70
C ARG A 324 29.00 15.94 -3.33
N PRO A 325 29.98 16.85 -3.25
CA PRO A 325 30.39 17.43 -1.96
C PRO A 325 29.28 18.15 -1.17
N ASP A 326 28.23 18.60 -1.87
CA ASP A 326 27.03 19.26 -1.32
C ASP A 326 25.78 18.40 -1.50
N GLY A 327 25.96 17.09 -1.73
CA GLY A 327 24.88 16.15 -1.96
C GLY A 327 23.96 16.02 -0.75
N ARG A 328 22.67 15.82 -1.02
CA ARG A 328 21.61 15.78 -0.01
C ARG A 328 21.00 14.38 0.12
N ILE A 329 20.43 14.15 1.29
CA ILE A 329 19.60 12.97 1.58
C ILE A 329 18.22 13.44 2.03
N LEU A 330 17.17 12.86 1.50
CA LEU A 330 15.78 13.11 1.88
C LEU A 330 15.08 11.76 2.02
N GLY A 331 14.50 11.49 3.19
CA GLY A 331 13.94 10.15 3.35
C GLY A 331 13.16 9.91 4.62
N THR A 332 13.00 8.62 4.90
CA THR A 332 12.19 8.09 5.99
C THR A 332 12.90 6.92 6.66
N TYR A 333 12.69 6.80 7.96
CA TYR A 333 13.25 5.70 8.72
C TYR A 333 12.25 5.19 9.76
N PHE A 334 11.99 3.88 9.73
CA PHE A 334 11.23 3.20 10.77
C PHE A 334 12.11 2.85 11.96
N TYR A 335 11.58 3.03 13.16
CA TYR A 335 12.26 2.61 14.39
C TYR A 335 11.28 2.23 15.49
N PHE A 336 11.76 1.39 16.42
CA PHE A 336 11.04 1.07 17.64
C PHE A 336 11.61 1.88 18.81
N GLU A 337 10.74 2.36 19.71
CA GLU A 337 11.17 2.93 20.97
C GLU A 337 11.49 1.83 21.99
N ASN A 338 10.66 0.78 22.02
CA ASN A 338 10.80 -0.41 22.87
C ASN A 338 10.25 -1.64 22.11
N GLY A 339 10.86 -2.00 21.00
CA GLY A 339 10.39 -3.08 20.09
C GLY A 339 11.07 -4.43 20.36
N ARG A 340 11.09 -4.90 21.61
CA ARG A 340 11.85 -6.08 22.00
C ARG A 340 11.33 -7.37 21.33
N GLU A 341 10.01 -7.57 21.33
CA GLU A 341 9.42 -8.78 20.75
C GLU A 341 9.42 -8.68 19.22
N SER A 342 9.13 -7.50 18.64
CA SER A 342 9.23 -7.26 17.20
C SER A 342 10.64 -7.54 16.67
N MET A 343 11.68 -7.07 17.36
CA MET A 343 13.07 -7.32 16.95
C MET A 343 13.45 -8.80 17.10
N LYS A 344 12.92 -9.50 18.10
CA LYS A 344 13.12 -10.93 18.25
C LYS A 344 12.46 -11.72 17.11
N GLU A 345 11.25 -11.37 16.71
CA GLU A 345 10.55 -11.95 15.57
C GLU A 345 11.28 -11.66 14.27
N LEU A 346 11.72 -10.41 14.08
CA LEU A 346 12.49 -9.99 12.91
C LEU A 346 13.75 -10.84 12.74
N LEU A 347 14.60 -10.91 13.77
CA LEU A 347 15.85 -11.66 13.73
C LEU A 347 15.63 -13.18 13.65
N GLY A 348 14.48 -13.66 14.13
CA GLY A 348 14.11 -15.07 13.99
C GLY A 348 13.68 -15.43 12.57
N THR A 349 13.03 -14.51 11.88
CA THR A 349 12.55 -14.68 10.49
C THR A 349 13.66 -14.39 9.48
N TYR A 350 14.46 -13.35 9.74
CA TYR A 350 15.56 -12.86 8.88
C TYR A 350 16.89 -12.91 9.64
N PRO A 351 17.53 -14.07 9.75
CA PRO A 351 18.78 -14.20 10.51
C PRO A 351 19.95 -13.34 10.01
N GLN A 352 19.91 -12.94 8.74
CA GLN A 352 20.87 -12.04 8.10
C GLN A 352 20.61 -10.55 8.43
N CYS A 353 19.47 -10.24 9.02
CA CYS A 353 19.11 -8.86 9.36
C CYS A 353 20.07 -8.28 10.38
N SER A 354 20.49 -7.03 10.19
CA SER A 354 21.26 -6.30 11.19
C SER A 354 20.48 -6.17 12.50
N ALA A 355 21.09 -6.58 13.62
CA ALA A 355 20.51 -6.42 14.96
C ALA A 355 20.28 -4.95 15.35
N SER A 356 20.88 -4.01 14.62
CA SER A 356 20.74 -2.57 14.82
C SER A 356 19.67 -1.94 13.94
N ASN A 357 19.05 -2.72 13.02
CA ASN A 357 17.94 -2.21 12.22
C ASN A 357 16.80 -1.73 13.14
N PHE A 358 16.01 -0.78 12.67
CA PHE A 358 14.92 -0.15 13.43
C PHE A 358 15.37 0.57 14.74
N SER A 359 16.65 0.93 14.86
CA SER A 359 17.19 1.71 15.99
C SER A 359 17.47 3.15 15.59
N LEU A 360 16.74 4.12 16.16
CA LEU A 360 16.97 5.55 15.90
C LEU A 360 18.38 6.00 16.32
N THR A 361 18.90 5.44 17.40
CA THR A 361 20.26 5.74 17.87
C THR A 361 21.32 5.26 16.88
N TYR A 362 21.14 4.05 16.36
CA TYR A 362 22.00 3.50 15.29
C TYR A 362 21.92 4.37 14.04
N PHE A 363 20.73 4.64 13.54
CA PHE A 363 20.52 5.48 12.36
C PHE A 363 21.26 6.82 12.47
N ARG A 364 21.05 7.57 13.55
CA ARG A 364 21.70 8.87 13.76
C ARG A 364 23.21 8.77 13.85
N LYS A 365 23.73 7.77 14.56
CA LYS A 365 25.17 7.54 14.72
C LYS A 365 25.83 7.21 13.37
N GLU A 366 25.25 6.29 12.62
CA GLU A 366 25.83 5.84 11.35
C GLU A 366 25.66 6.89 10.24
N THR A 367 24.56 7.66 10.23
CA THR A 367 24.39 8.81 9.34
C THR A 367 25.52 9.84 9.55
N ALA A 368 25.80 10.18 10.80
CA ALA A 368 26.90 11.09 11.13
C ALA A 368 28.27 10.48 10.80
N ALA A 369 28.50 9.18 11.05
CA ALA A 369 29.72 8.47 10.70
C ALA A 369 29.96 8.40 9.19
N ALA A 370 28.87 8.29 8.39
CA ALA A 370 28.92 8.39 6.93
C ALA A 370 29.20 9.80 6.42
N GLY A 371 29.27 10.80 7.31
CA GLY A 371 29.57 12.19 6.99
C GLY A 371 28.36 13.06 6.66
N PHE A 372 27.14 12.59 6.95
CA PHE A 372 25.93 13.38 6.73
C PHE A 372 25.47 14.07 8.02
N SER A 373 25.04 15.33 7.87
CA SER A 373 24.36 16.11 8.90
C SER A 373 22.87 16.12 8.60
N LEU A 374 22.03 15.84 9.61
CA LEU A 374 20.59 15.96 9.49
C LEU A 374 20.16 17.40 9.79
N ASP A 375 19.67 18.11 8.77
CA ASP A 375 19.22 19.51 8.88
C ASP A 375 17.84 19.59 9.53
N LYS A 376 16.94 18.72 9.08
CA LYS A 376 15.57 18.65 9.58
C LYS A 376 15.19 17.18 9.84
N ASN A 377 14.37 16.97 10.85
CA ASN A 377 13.70 15.69 11.04
C ASN A 377 12.31 15.91 11.66
N ARG A 378 11.35 15.08 11.25
CA ARG A 378 9.96 15.14 11.72
C ARG A 378 9.49 13.74 12.05
N VAL A 379 9.09 13.50 13.30
CA VAL A 379 8.40 12.27 13.67
C VAL A 379 6.97 12.31 13.13
N CYS A 380 6.66 11.47 12.15
CA CYS A 380 5.35 11.41 11.51
C CYS A 380 4.28 10.77 12.39
N GLY A 381 4.70 10.07 13.45
CA GLY A 381 3.87 9.39 14.41
C GLY A 381 4.29 7.95 14.62
N TYR A 382 3.39 7.14 15.17
CA TYR A 382 3.63 5.70 15.39
C TYR A 382 2.37 4.88 15.13
N THR A 383 2.54 3.57 14.93
CA THR A 383 1.50 2.56 14.99
C THR A 383 1.81 1.53 16.07
N THR A 384 0.79 0.91 16.67
CA THR A 384 0.92 -0.24 17.59
C THR A 384 0.39 -1.52 16.96
N ASP A 385 -0.10 -1.43 15.73
CA ASP A 385 -0.61 -2.56 14.96
C ASP A 385 -0.41 -2.24 13.47
N SER A 386 0.46 -2.98 12.80
CA SER A 386 0.72 -2.83 11.37
C SER A 386 -0.19 -3.71 10.50
N GLY A 387 -1.15 -4.40 11.11
CA GLY A 387 -2.05 -5.32 10.41
C GLY A 387 -1.40 -6.67 10.07
N ASN A 388 -2.04 -7.40 9.17
CA ASN A 388 -1.60 -8.74 8.75
C ASN A 388 -0.87 -8.72 7.38
N ASN A 389 -0.33 -7.58 6.98
CA ASN A 389 0.42 -7.50 5.73
C ASN A 389 1.81 -8.14 5.86
N LEU A 390 2.36 -8.59 4.73
CA LEU A 390 3.64 -9.31 4.71
C LEU A 390 4.83 -8.39 5.00
N GLY A 391 4.75 -7.09 4.63
CA GLY A 391 5.85 -6.13 4.80
C GLY A 391 6.22 -5.85 6.26
N PHE A 392 5.30 -6.04 7.19
CA PHE A 392 5.50 -5.79 8.62
C PHE A 392 5.12 -6.99 9.51
N SER A 393 5.23 -8.21 8.97
CA SER A 393 4.85 -9.45 9.66
C SER A 393 5.58 -9.68 11.00
N PHE A 394 6.75 -9.06 11.15
CA PHE A 394 7.56 -9.11 12.38
C PHE A 394 7.07 -8.15 13.48
N HIS A 395 6.15 -7.22 13.19
CA HIS A 395 5.69 -6.24 14.17
C HIS A 395 4.78 -6.86 15.22
N HIS A 396 5.26 -6.96 16.46
CA HIS A 396 4.47 -7.45 17.58
C HIS A 396 3.42 -6.40 18.01
N LYS A 397 2.16 -6.82 17.99
CA LYS A 397 1.02 -5.96 18.33
C LYS A 397 1.14 -5.36 19.73
N GLY A 398 1.02 -4.04 19.83
CA GLY A 398 1.15 -3.27 21.06
C GLY A 398 2.50 -2.55 21.20
N GLU A 399 3.55 -2.99 20.54
CA GLU A 399 4.82 -2.26 20.47
C GLU A 399 4.69 -1.07 19.52
N LYS A 400 5.33 0.06 19.88
CA LYS A 400 5.26 1.28 19.08
C LYS A 400 6.34 1.31 18.01
N MET A 401 5.91 1.18 16.76
CA MET A 401 6.76 1.41 15.60
C MET A 401 6.54 2.83 15.07
N TYR A 402 7.58 3.65 15.15
CA TYR A 402 7.58 5.05 14.72
C TYR A 402 8.07 5.17 13.29
N LEU A 403 7.57 6.20 12.59
CA LEU A 403 8.11 6.67 11.32
C LEU A 403 8.62 8.10 11.50
N MET A 404 9.86 8.33 11.09
CA MET A 404 10.50 9.64 11.04
C MET A 404 10.85 9.97 9.59
N SER A 405 10.54 11.19 9.15
CA SER A 405 11.10 11.76 7.92
C SER A 405 12.26 12.65 8.26
N TYR A 406 13.24 12.73 7.36
CA TYR A 406 14.46 13.49 7.55
C TYR A 406 14.96 14.11 6.23
N ASP A 407 15.67 15.20 6.38
CA ASP A 407 16.44 15.87 5.35
C ASP A 407 17.82 16.18 5.91
N GLY A 408 18.85 16.07 5.08
CA GLY A 408 20.24 16.32 5.47
C GLY A 408 21.16 16.50 4.27
N HIS A 409 22.42 16.80 4.55
CA HIS A 409 23.45 17.01 3.54
C HIS A 409 24.77 16.36 3.92
N LEU A 410 25.62 16.11 2.91
CA LEU A 410 26.98 15.65 3.12
C LEU A 410 27.84 16.81 3.62
N GLU A 411 28.48 16.65 4.80
CA GLU A 411 29.38 17.66 5.37
C GLU A 411 30.62 17.82 4.48
N SER A 412 30.88 19.05 4.03
CA SER A 412 32.07 19.36 3.25
C SER A 412 33.32 19.26 4.14
N GLY A 413 34.24 18.33 3.87
CA GLY A 413 35.59 18.35 4.45
C GLY A 413 35.88 17.40 5.61
N ARG A 414 35.17 16.27 5.73
CA ARG A 414 35.62 15.13 6.57
C ARG A 414 36.09 13.95 5.77
#